data_2380687dcce62f196a7799c094cbb96b
#
_entry.id   2380687dcce62f196a7799c094cbb96b
#
_cell.length_a   1.000
_cell.length_b   1.000
_cell.length_c   1.000
_cell.angle_alpha   90.00
_cell.angle_beta   90.00
_cell.angle_gamma   90.00
#
_symmetry.space_group_name_H-M   'P 1'
#
loop_
_entity.id
_entity.type
_entity.pdbx_description
1 polymer ?
#
loop_
_entity_poly.entity_id
_entity_poly.type
_entity_poly.pdbx_seq_one_letter_code
_entity_poly.pdbx_strand_id
1 'polypeptide(L)'
;MSGGRVLILLQNEPLPSDRHVWNQATALTRAGYEVTAICPMGESRDREAFERIDGVEIHRYRVRGGGEGAAGYAFEYLAALWSMRRLARRLARERPFDLVHACSPPDFLLLAALPLRRRGARFVFDHHDLTPELYLTRFGGGLLHRLTLAAEQVAFRSADVVLSVNDSYRRVAIERGRRDPGDVAVVRTGPDLSRFAPSEPDPSLKRGKRFLLSYVGVMGPQDGVDEALLALAELHSRRRDWHATFMGDGDVLDEMRTLAADLGLADCVEFTGWVEHETIGRVLSSSDVCLAPDPSNPLNDVSSMVKLSEYMAMSRPMVSFDIAESRFGAGDSAVFVAPGDHAGFAAALSALLDDPDRRAAMGAAGRRRVEDVLAWEHQERSLLAAYSRALAMGPARPSRREILQELLTTPAPS
;
A
#
# COMPACT_ATOMS: atom_id res chain seq x y z
N MET A 1 7.22 17.84 25.27
CA MET A 1 5.85 17.39 25.71
C MET A 1 5.79 15.91 25.38
N SER A 2 5.44 15.02 26.34
CA SER A 2 5.23 13.61 26.02
C SER A 2 4.05 13.54 25.06
N GLY A 3 4.26 12.93 23.89
CA GLY A 3 3.19 12.58 22.98
C GLY A 3 2.17 11.69 23.71
N GLY A 4 0.90 11.71 23.30
CA GLY A 4 -0.12 10.86 23.89
C GLY A 4 0.14 9.37 23.67
N ARG A 5 -0.67 8.52 24.29
CA ARG A 5 -0.62 7.08 24.11
C ARG A 5 -1.52 6.63 22.95
N VAL A 6 -0.94 5.98 21.96
CA VAL A 6 -1.58 5.59 20.70
C VAL A 6 -1.77 4.08 20.62
N LEU A 7 -2.96 3.63 20.18
CA LEU A 7 -3.21 2.25 19.78
C LEU A 7 -3.42 2.18 18.27
N ILE A 8 -2.58 1.42 17.59
CA ILE A 8 -2.74 1.11 16.16
C ILE A 8 -3.43 -0.26 16.02
N LEU A 9 -4.46 -0.34 15.17
CA LEU A 9 -5.20 -1.56 14.84
C LEU A 9 -4.99 -1.88 13.36
N LEU A 10 -4.42 -3.05 13.09
CA LEU A 10 -4.10 -3.53 11.74
C LEU A 10 -4.55 -4.98 11.58
N GLN A 11 -5.12 -5.35 10.41
CA GLN A 11 -5.62 -6.71 10.20
C GLN A 11 -4.92 -7.43 9.05
N ASN A 12 -4.48 -6.74 8.00
CA ASN A 12 -3.98 -7.38 6.79
C ASN A 12 -2.65 -8.09 6.98
N GLU A 13 -1.68 -7.41 7.56
CA GLU A 13 -0.31 -7.90 7.70
C GLU A 13 0.21 -7.72 9.12
N PRO A 14 1.17 -8.57 9.55
CA PRO A 14 1.86 -8.36 10.81
C PRO A 14 2.82 -7.17 10.75
N LEU A 15 3.11 -6.56 11.90
CA LEU A 15 4.20 -5.61 12.07
C LEU A 15 5.48 -6.35 12.52
N PRO A 16 6.65 -5.97 12.00
CA PRO A 16 6.97 -4.82 11.15
C PRO A 16 6.87 -5.07 9.63
N SER A 17 6.28 -6.18 9.17
CA SER A 17 6.20 -6.54 7.73
C SER A 17 5.38 -5.52 6.93
N ASP A 18 4.26 -5.03 7.46
CA ASP A 18 3.54 -3.89 6.87
C ASP A 18 4.37 -2.60 7.00
N ARG A 19 4.99 -2.20 5.91
CA ARG A 19 5.90 -1.05 5.88
C ARG A 19 5.20 0.29 6.03
N HIS A 20 3.99 0.42 5.49
CA HIS A 20 3.23 1.66 5.59
C HIS A 20 2.94 1.99 7.05
N VAL A 21 2.35 1.05 7.76
CA VAL A 21 2.01 1.21 9.17
C VAL A 21 3.25 1.21 10.06
N TRP A 22 4.31 0.46 9.69
CA TRP A 22 5.56 0.45 10.44
C TRP A 22 6.27 1.80 10.42
N ASN A 23 6.36 2.45 9.25
CA ASN A 23 6.91 3.79 9.13
C ASN A 23 6.14 4.80 9.97
N GLN A 24 4.81 4.72 10.01
CA GLN A 24 3.98 5.56 10.85
C GLN A 24 4.23 5.30 12.34
N ALA A 25 4.23 4.03 12.77
CA ALA A 25 4.44 3.66 14.17
C ALA A 25 5.80 4.14 14.71
N THR A 26 6.86 3.92 13.93
CA THR A 26 8.23 4.35 14.31
C THR A 26 8.39 5.87 14.30
N ALA A 27 7.77 6.57 13.34
CA ALA A 27 7.76 8.04 13.31
C ALA A 27 7.07 8.63 14.55
N LEU A 28 5.92 8.07 14.93
CA LEU A 28 5.21 8.47 16.16
C LEU A 28 6.06 8.22 17.41
N THR A 29 6.73 7.06 17.48
CA THR A 29 7.63 6.75 18.60
C THR A 29 8.79 7.72 18.70
N ARG A 30 9.43 8.06 17.55
CA ARG A 30 10.49 9.10 17.50
C ARG A 30 9.98 10.47 17.92
N ALA A 31 8.72 10.78 17.64
CA ALA A 31 8.08 12.03 18.06
C ALA A 31 7.63 12.05 19.53
N GLY A 32 7.90 10.96 20.29
CA GLY A 32 7.62 10.87 21.72
C GLY A 32 6.23 10.36 22.09
N TYR A 33 5.50 9.75 21.15
CA TYR A 33 4.27 9.00 21.45
C TYR A 33 4.60 7.62 22.02
N GLU A 34 3.75 7.13 22.92
CA GLU A 34 3.78 5.74 23.36
C GLU A 34 2.91 4.91 22.42
N VAL A 35 3.53 4.15 21.51
CA VAL A 35 2.84 3.41 20.47
C VAL A 35 2.68 1.94 20.86
N THR A 36 1.45 1.48 20.84
CA THR A 36 1.06 0.07 20.97
C THR A 36 0.32 -0.34 19.71
N ALA A 37 0.70 -1.45 19.09
CA ALA A 37 0.03 -2.00 17.91
C ALA A 37 -0.62 -3.35 18.21
N ILE A 38 -1.78 -3.61 17.62
CA ILE A 38 -2.44 -4.93 17.59
C ILE A 38 -2.57 -5.33 16.13
N CYS A 39 -1.93 -6.44 15.75
CA CYS A 39 -1.90 -6.96 14.39
C CYS A 39 -2.02 -8.49 14.36
N PRO A 40 -2.21 -9.13 13.18
CA PRO A 40 -2.17 -10.58 13.08
C PRO A 40 -0.76 -11.11 13.37
N MET A 41 -0.68 -12.40 13.66
CA MET A 41 0.57 -13.16 13.75
C MET A 41 0.95 -13.62 12.35
N GLY A 42 2.22 -13.47 11.98
CA GLY A 42 2.73 -13.96 10.69
C GLY A 42 2.86 -15.47 10.64
N GLU A 43 2.92 -16.02 9.45
CA GLU A 43 3.07 -17.48 9.22
C GLU A 43 4.50 -17.95 9.42
N SER A 44 5.47 -17.29 8.81
CA SER A 44 6.90 -17.63 8.87
C SER A 44 7.73 -16.68 9.72
N ARG A 45 7.33 -15.42 9.79
CA ARG A 45 7.95 -14.33 10.55
C ARG A 45 6.92 -13.72 11.49
N ASP A 46 7.36 -12.82 12.38
CA ASP A 46 6.47 -12.06 13.27
C ASP A 46 5.53 -12.97 14.08
N ARG A 47 6.08 -14.08 14.62
CA ARG A 47 5.31 -15.16 15.28
C ARG A 47 5.15 -14.98 16.79
N GLU A 48 5.94 -14.11 17.40
CA GLU A 48 5.85 -13.86 18.83
C GLU A 48 4.57 -13.11 19.17
N ALA A 49 3.85 -13.59 20.20
CA ALA A 49 2.58 -12.97 20.60
C ALA A 49 2.76 -11.54 21.14
N PHE A 50 3.95 -11.22 21.64
CA PHE A 50 4.33 -9.89 22.11
C PHE A 50 5.80 -9.63 21.82
N GLU A 51 6.08 -8.47 21.25
CA GLU A 51 7.45 -7.96 21.04
C GLU A 51 7.48 -6.46 21.27
N ARG A 52 8.68 -5.95 21.52
CA ARG A 52 8.97 -4.51 21.46
C ARG A 52 10.12 -4.29 20.49
N ILE A 53 9.83 -3.62 19.37
CA ILE A 53 10.80 -3.32 18.31
C ILE A 53 10.80 -1.80 18.09
N ASP A 54 11.97 -1.17 18.05
CA ASP A 54 12.14 0.28 17.86
C ASP A 54 11.23 1.16 18.75
N GLY A 55 10.95 0.68 19.96
CA GLY A 55 10.10 1.37 20.95
C GLY A 55 8.59 1.13 20.77
N VAL A 56 8.15 0.48 19.70
CA VAL A 56 6.76 0.10 19.45
C VAL A 56 6.42 -1.20 20.19
N GLU A 57 5.35 -1.21 20.99
CA GLU A 57 4.81 -2.42 21.61
C GLU A 57 3.86 -3.13 20.65
N ILE A 58 4.18 -4.37 20.25
CA ILE A 58 3.42 -5.14 19.27
C ILE A 58 2.75 -6.32 19.98
N HIS A 59 1.42 -6.38 19.90
CA HIS A 59 0.61 -7.50 20.38
C HIS A 59 -0.01 -8.21 19.19
N ARG A 60 0.36 -9.48 18.96
CA ARG A 60 -0.15 -10.25 17.82
C ARG A 60 -1.21 -11.25 18.25
N TYR A 61 -2.30 -11.31 17.50
CA TYR A 61 -3.33 -12.34 17.66
C TYR A 61 -3.20 -13.41 16.58
N ARG A 62 -3.58 -14.63 16.91
CA ARG A 62 -3.61 -15.73 15.92
C ARG A 62 -4.81 -15.55 14.99
N VAL A 63 -4.54 -15.52 13.69
CA VAL A 63 -5.58 -15.60 12.67
C VAL A 63 -6.17 -17.01 12.72
N ARG A 64 -7.49 -17.11 12.82
CA ARG A 64 -8.20 -18.38 12.63
C ARG A 64 -8.61 -18.40 11.18
N GLY A 65 -7.96 -19.25 10.37
CA GLY A 65 -8.24 -19.37 8.95
C GLY A 65 -9.74 -19.60 8.73
N GLY A 66 -10.32 -18.77 7.90
CA GLY A 66 -11.62 -18.98 7.31
C GLY A 66 -11.42 -19.91 6.10
N GLY A 67 -12.43 -20.71 5.73
CA GLY A 67 -12.40 -21.48 4.51
C GLY A 67 -12.30 -20.58 3.26
N GLU A 68 -12.22 -21.17 2.09
CA GLU A 68 -12.20 -20.45 0.82
C GLU A 68 -13.50 -19.66 0.56
N GLY A 69 -13.40 -18.54 -0.17
CA GLY A 69 -14.53 -17.73 -0.63
C GLY A 69 -15.00 -16.67 0.37
N ALA A 70 -16.02 -15.89 -0.01
CA ALA A 70 -16.49 -14.72 0.73
C ALA A 70 -16.95 -15.02 2.16
N ALA A 71 -17.50 -16.20 2.45
CA ALA A 71 -17.92 -16.61 3.78
C ALA A 71 -16.70 -16.89 4.69
N GLY A 72 -15.63 -17.48 4.14
CA GLY A 72 -14.37 -17.70 4.83
C GLY A 72 -13.71 -16.39 5.25
N TYR A 73 -13.61 -15.44 4.34
CA TYR A 73 -13.11 -14.09 4.62
C TYR A 73 -13.95 -13.36 5.67
N ALA A 74 -15.29 -13.43 5.57
CA ALA A 74 -16.17 -12.82 6.57
C ALA A 74 -15.94 -13.40 7.99
N PHE A 75 -15.77 -14.71 8.10
CA PHE A 75 -15.49 -15.37 9.39
C PHE A 75 -14.11 -14.93 9.94
N GLU A 76 -13.10 -14.89 9.10
CA GLU A 76 -11.74 -14.45 9.47
C GLU A 76 -11.77 -13.02 10.02
N TYR A 77 -12.39 -12.10 9.29
CA TYR A 77 -12.51 -10.70 9.71
C TYR A 77 -13.28 -10.54 11.02
N LEU A 78 -14.36 -11.29 11.23
CA LEU A 78 -15.11 -11.25 12.49
C LEU A 78 -14.29 -11.80 13.67
N ALA A 79 -13.54 -12.89 13.46
CA ALA A 79 -12.64 -13.46 14.46
C ALA A 79 -11.49 -12.50 14.80
N ALA A 80 -10.91 -11.84 13.78
CA ALA A 80 -9.91 -10.81 13.95
C ALA A 80 -10.45 -9.62 14.76
N LEU A 81 -11.62 -9.09 14.38
CA LEU A 81 -12.29 -8.00 15.08
C LEU A 81 -12.52 -8.33 16.56
N TRP A 82 -13.01 -9.55 16.84
CA TRP A 82 -13.24 -10.00 18.23
C TRP A 82 -11.92 -10.05 19.01
N SER A 83 -10.86 -10.59 18.42
CA SER A 83 -9.52 -10.71 19.02
C SER A 83 -8.94 -9.34 19.33
N MET A 84 -8.96 -8.43 18.35
CA MET A 84 -8.50 -7.05 18.51
C MET A 84 -9.28 -6.31 19.59
N ARG A 85 -10.62 -6.42 19.57
CA ARG A 85 -11.48 -5.77 20.57
C ARG A 85 -11.21 -6.27 21.98
N ARG A 86 -10.92 -7.57 22.14
CA ARG A 86 -10.57 -8.17 23.44
C ARG A 86 -9.22 -7.65 23.93
N LEU A 87 -8.19 -7.65 23.07
CA LEU A 87 -6.86 -7.15 23.40
C LEU A 87 -6.88 -5.65 23.69
N ALA A 88 -7.51 -4.84 22.84
CA ALA A 88 -7.62 -3.40 23.02
C ALA A 88 -8.30 -3.04 24.36
N ARG A 89 -9.37 -3.77 24.73
CA ARG A 89 -10.05 -3.58 26.02
C ARG A 89 -9.17 -3.96 27.21
N ARG A 90 -8.39 -5.03 27.09
CA ARG A 90 -7.46 -5.47 28.15
C ARG A 90 -6.40 -4.40 28.37
N LEU A 91 -5.70 -3.97 27.32
CA LEU A 91 -4.66 -2.97 27.40
C LEU A 91 -5.18 -1.60 27.89
N ALA A 92 -6.37 -1.20 27.46
CA ALA A 92 -7.00 0.04 27.91
C ALA A 92 -7.51 0.01 29.36
N ARG A 93 -7.64 -1.18 30.00
CA ARG A 93 -7.94 -1.28 31.45
C ARG A 93 -6.72 -1.01 32.30
N GLU A 94 -5.55 -1.41 31.83
CA GLU A 94 -4.27 -1.16 32.50
C GLU A 94 -3.93 0.32 32.44
N ARG A 95 -4.03 0.91 31.25
CA ARG A 95 -3.78 2.32 31.01
C ARG A 95 -4.57 2.82 29.79
N PRO A 96 -5.33 3.93 29.87
CA PRO A 96 -6.13 4.42 28.76
C PRO A 96 -5.26 4.87 27.58
N PHE A 97 -5.83 4.83 26.38
CA PHE A 97 -5.25 5.40 25.18
C PHE A 97 -5.87 6.76 24.90
N ASP A 98 -5.06 7.71 24.43
CA ASP A 98 -5.51 9.04 24.00
C ASP A 98 -6.04 9.01 22.58
N LEU A 99 -5.52 8.09 21.75
CA LEU A 99 -5.84 7.98 20.33
C LEU A 99 -5.87 6.50 19.90
N VAL A 100 -6.83 6.16 19.04
CA VAL A 100 -6.90 4.88 18.33
C VAL A 100 -6.79 5.16 16.85
N HIS A 101 -5.84 4.52 16.21
CA HIS A 101 -5.60 4.54 14.77
C HIS A 101 -6.00 3.19 14.20
N ALA A 102 -6.96 3.15 13.28
CA ALA A 102 -7.38 1.93 12.61
C ALA A 102 -7.10 2.01 11.11
N CYS A 103 -6.41 0.98 10.60
CA CYS A 103 -5.98 0.89 9.21
C CYS A 103 -7.02 0.09 8.40
N SER A 104 -7.43 0.59 7.24
CA SER A 104 -8.20 -0.19 6.26
C SER A 104 -7.28 -1.14 5.48
N PRO A 105 -7.78 -2.27 4.94
CA PRO A 105 -9.00 -2.93 5.31
C PRO A 105 -8.87 -3.72 6.63
N PRO A 106 -9.98 -4.10 7.27
CA PRO A 106 -11.36 -3.78 6.91
C PRO A 106 -11.85 -2.49 7.58
N ASP A 107 -12.71 -1.74 6.90
CA ASP A 107 -13.21 -0.44 7.36
C ASP A 107 -13.99 -0.50 8.67
N PHE A 108 -14.52 -1.67 9.04
CA PHE A 108 -15.25 -1.86 10.29
C PHE A 108 -14.37 -2.04 11.54
N LEU A 109 -13.04 -1.87 11.47
CA LEU A 109 -12.16 -1.86 12.66
C LEU A 109 -12.53 -0.77 13.68
N LEU A 110 -13.27 0.25 13.25
CA LEU A 110 -13.97 1.17 14.15
C LEU A 110 -14.68 0.44 15.30
N LEU A 111 -15.29 -0.73 15.06
CA LEU A 111 -15.99 -1.50 16.09
C LEU A 111 -15.08 -2.00 17.22
N ALA A 112 -13.78 -2.19 16.93
CA ALA A 112 -12.79 -2.46 17.97
C ALA A 112 -12.39 -1.19 18.73
N ALA A 113 -12.40 -0.03 18.08
CA ALA A 113 -12.08 1.28 18.66
C ALA A 113 -13.18 1.85 19.56
N LEU A 114 -14.47 1.53 19.31
CA LEU A 114 -15.63 2.09 20.02
C LEU A 114 -15.53 2.06 21.56
N PRO A 115 -15.07 0.98 22.23
CA PRO A 115 -14.94 0.98 23.70
C PRO A 115 -13.93 1.98 24.23
N LEU A 116 -12.88 2.30 23.43
CA LEU A 116 -11.84 3.24 23.79
C LEU A 116 -12.31 4.68 23.55
N ARG A 117 -13.01 4.92 22.44
CA ARG A 117 -13.67 6.21 22.17
C ARG A 117 -14.62 6.63 23.27
N ARG A 118 -15.41 5.69 23.80
CA ARG A 118 -16.28 5.94 24.96
C ARG A 118 -15.54 6.32 26.25
N ARG A 119 -14.24 6.08 26.29
CA ARG A 119 -13.33 6.49 27.38
C ARG A 119 -12.55 7.76 27.08
N GLY A 120 -12.82 8.40 25.95
CA GLY A 120 -12.23 9.66 25.55
C GLY A 120 -11.15 9.57 24.46
N ALA A 121 -10.77 8.37 23.99
CA ALA A 121 -9.79 8.23 22.92
C ALA A 121 -10.32 8.83 21.62
N ARG A 122 -9.47 9.60 20.92
CA ARG A 122 -9.73 10.09 19.56
C ARG A 122 -9.55 8.97 18.54
N PHE A 123 -10.18 9.09 17.39
CA PHE A 123 -10.16 8.08 16.34
C PHE A 123 -9.58 8.65 15.05
N VAL A 124 -8.44 8.08 14.64
CA VAL A 124 -7.81 8.29 13.34
C VAL A 124 -8.15 7.09 12.46
N PHE A 125 -8.72 7.35 11.30
CA PHE A 125 -8.96 6.33 10.28
C PHE A 125 -7.90 6.45 9.18
N ASP A 126 -7.05 5.45 9.07
CA ASP A 126 -6.05 5.33 8.01
C ASP A 126 -6.68 4.60 6.82
N HIS A 127 -7.11 5.39 5.86
CA HIS A 127 -7.73 4.94 4.63
C HIS A 127 -6.65 4.76 3.56
N HIS A 128 -5.93 3.64 3.64
CA HIS A 128 -4.82 3.34 2.72
C HIS A 128 -5.18 2.31 1.64
N ASP A 129 -6.31 1.62 1.79
CA ASP A 129 -6.90 0.77 0.76
C ASP A 129 -8.37 1.07 0.54
N LEU A 130 -8.81 0.98 -0.71
CA LEU A 130 -10.22 1.13 -1.10
C LEU A 130 -10.92 -0.22 -1.03
N THR A 131 -11.37 -0.61 0.17
CA THR A 131 -12.07 -1.89 0.40
C THR A 131 -13.23 -2.13 -0.57
N PRO A 132 -14.10 -1.13 -0.88
CA PRO A 132 -15.19 -1.33 -1.83
C PRO A 132 -14.70 -1.64 -3.26
N GLU A 133 -13.71 -0.91 -3.77
CA GLU A 133 -13.14 -1.10 -5.09
C GLU A 133 -12.37 -2.42 -5.19
N LEU A 134 -11.60 -2.76 -4.16
CA LEU A 134 -10.90 -4.04 -4.08
C LEU A 134 -11.89 -5.21 -4.11
N TYR A 135 -12.99 -5.10 -3.34
CA TYR A 135 -14.05 -6.11 -3.35
C TYR A 135 -14.71 -6.23 -4.74
N LEU A 136 -15.01 -5.08 -5.36
CA LEU A 136 -15.63 -5.02 -6.68
C LEU A 136 -14.75 -5.71 -7.74
N THR A 137 -13.45 -5.49 -7.70
CA THR A 137 -12.48 -6.08 -8.64
C THR A 137 -12.38 -7.60 -8.47
N ARG A 138 -12.40 -8.11 -7.23
CA ARG A 138 -12.24 -9.55 -6.96
C ARG A 138 -13.54 -10.36 -7.06
N PHE A 139 -14.67 -9.80 -6.65
CA PHE A 139 -15.92 -10.54 -6.45
C PHE A 139 -17.12 -9.97 -7.22
N GLY A 140 -16.94 -8.84 -7.89
CA GLY A 140 -18.01 -8.16 -8.60
C GLY A 140 -18.98 -7.39 -7.69
N GLY A 141 -19.99 -6.78 -8.31
CA GLY A 141 -21.01 -6.00 -7.60
C GLY A 141 -22.03 -6.87 -6.85
N GLY A 142 -22.82 -6.25 -5.98
CA GLY A 142 -23.90 -6.93 -5.24
C GLY A 142 -24.11 -6.39 -3.83
N LEU A 143 -24.85 -7.17 -3.02
CA LEU A 143 -25.20 -6.76 -1.65
C LEU A 143 -23.95 -6.56 -0.76
N LEU A 144 -22.97 -7.47 -0.88
CA LEU A 144 -21.74 -7.39 -0.07
C LEU A 144 -20.90 -6.16 -0.44
N HIS A 145 -20.80 -5.80 -1.73
CA HIS A 145 -20.17 -4.55 -2.15
C HIS A 145 -20.87 -3.31 -1.56
N ARG A 146 -22.21 -3.30 -1.52
CA ARG A 146 -22.96 -2.23 -0.86
C ARG A 146 -22.70 -2.17 0.65
N LEU A 147 -22.45 -3.30 1.29
CA LEU A 147 -22.06 -3.34 2.71
C LEU A 147 -20.65 -2.81 2.95
N THR A 148 -19.68 -3.06 2.04
CA THR A 148 -18.35 -2.47 2.15
C THR A 148 -18.42 -0.94 2.02
N LEU A 149 -19.19 -0.41 1.06
CA LEU A 149 -19.45 1.04 0.94
C LEU A 149 -20.08 1.64 2.20
N ALA A 150 -21.04 0.94 2.79
CA ALA A 150 -21.67 1.41 4.03
C ALA A 150 -20.70 1.40 5.22
N ALA A 151 -19.85 0.36 5.33
CA ALA A 151 -18.82 0.26 6.36
C ALA A 151 -17.79 1.38 6.24
N GLU A 152 -17.29 1.64 5.04
CA GLU A 152 -16.38 2.73 4.73
C GLU A 152 -16.99 4.10 5.12
N GLN A 153 -18.24 4.35 4.74
CA GLN A 153 -18.91 5.60 5.12
C GLN A 153 -19.05 5.77 6.64
N VAL A 154 -19.35 4.69 7.37
CA VAL A 154 -19.41 4.73 8.83
C VAL A 154 -18.03 5.01 9.43
N ALA A 155 -16.97 4.41 8.88
CA ALA A 155 -15.59 4.67 9.31
C ALA A 155 -15.22 6.14 9.11
N PHE A 156 -15.45 6.70 7.92
CA PHE A 156 -15.21 8.11 7.64
C PHE A 156 -15.94 9.06 8.60
N ARG A 157 -17.25 8.88 8.78
CA ARG A 157 -18.05 9.75 9.66
C ARG A 157 -17.65 9.65 11.11
N SER A 158 -17.17 8.49 11.52
CA SER A 158 -16.75 8.25 12.91
C SER A 158 -15.33 8.75 13.19
N ALA A 159 -14.52 9.00 12.18
CA ALA A 159 -13.14 9.46 12.34
C ALA A 159 -13.11 10.92 12.84
N ASP A 160 -12.22 11.23 13.77
CA ASP A 160 -11.89 12.62 14.12
C ASP A 160 -10.96 13.19 13.04
N VAL A 161 -10.00 12.39 12.56
CA VAL A 161 -9.10 12.71 11.43
C VAL A 161 -9.01 11.49 10.52
N VAL A 162 -8.92 11.72 9.22
CA VAL A 162 -8.68 10.70 8.20
C VAL A 162 -7.28 10.88 7.63
N LEU A 163 -6.51 9.79 7.53
CA LEU A 163 -5.29 9.74 6.73
C LEU A 163 -5.64 9.11 5.38
N SER A 164 -5.10 9.64 4.31
CA SER A 164 -5.27 9.11 2.95
C SER A 164 -3.91 9.02 2.28
N VAL A 165 -3.66 7.96 1.51
CA VAL A 165 -2.34 7.71 0.90
C VAL A 165 -2.04 8.59 -0.31
N ASN A 166 -3.05 9.25 -0.87
CA ASN A 166 -2.89 10.15 -2.02
C ASN A 166 -4.06 11.14 -2.12
N ASP A 167 -4.01 12.03 -3.11
CA ASP A 167 -5.05 13.05 -3.32
C ASP A 167 -6.35 12.45 -3.88
N SER A 168 -6.30 11.34 -4.61
CA SER A 168 -7.48 10.62 -5.09
C SER A 168 -8.25 10.01 -3.92
N TYR A 169 -7.57 9.33 -2.98
CA TYR A 169 -8.19 8.81 -1.75
C TYR A 169 -8.69 9.95 -0.85
N ARG A 170 -7.94 11.06 -0.75
CA ARG A 170 -8.40 12.25 -0.06
C ARG A 170 -9.73 12.77 -0.65
N ARG A 171 -9.85 12.77 -1.98
CA ARG A 171 -11.09 13.15 -2.67
C ARG A 171 -12.23 12.18 -2.33
N VAL A 172 -11.99 10.87 -2.30
CA VAL A 172 -12.96 9.87 -1.86
C VAL A 172 -13.44 10.16 -0.43
N ALA A 173 -12.53 10.45 0.50
CA ALA A 173 -12.88 10.79 1.88
C ALA A 173 -13.75 12.07 1.98
N ILE A 174 -13.46 13.09 1.16
CA ILE A 174 -14.20 14.36 1.14
C ILE A 174 -15.57 14.18 0.46
N GLU A 175 -15.61 13.62 -0.73
CA GLU A 175 -16.83 13.54 -1.56
C GLU A 175 -17.74 12.40 -1.11
N ARG A 176 -17.24 11.18 -1.07
CA ARG A 176 -17.99 9.98 -0.66
C ARG A 176 -18.18 9.90 0.85
N GLY A 177 -17.09 10.13 1.61
CA GLY A 177 -17.09 10.13 3.07
C GLY A 177 -17.71 11.38 3.70
N ARG A 178 -17.94 12.44 2.93
CA ARG A 178 -18.44 13.76 3.38
C ARG A 178 -17.62 14.35 4.53
N ARG A 179 -16.30 14.20 4.45
CA ARG A 179 -15.37 14.74 5.44
C ARG A 179 -15.05 16.20 5.15
N ASP A 180 -14.83 16.98 6.20
CA ASP A 180 -14.25 18.33 6.06
C ASP A 180 -12.82 18.17 5.49
N PRO A 181 -12.45 18.93 4.43
CA PRO A 181 -11.11 18.86 3.86
C PRO A 181 -9.96 19.10 4.85
N GLY A 182 -10.23 19.88 5.92
CA GLY A 182 -9.27 20.13 6.98
C GLY A 182 -9.04 18.96 7.92
N ASP A 183 -9.95 17.96 7.96
CA ASP A 183 -9.83 16.76 8.77
C ASP A 183 -9.28 15.57 7.97
N VAL A 184 -8.89 15.78 6.70
CA VAL A 184 -8.30 14.74 5.85
C VAL A 184 -6.87 15.13 5.49
N ALA A 185 -5.91 14.39 6.01
CA ALA A 185 -4.47 14.57 5.73
C ALA A 185 -3.98 13.54 4.71
N VAL A 186 -3.10 13.96 3.80
CA VAL A 186 -2.40 13.02 2.90
C VAL A 186 -1.10 12.59 3.56
N VAL A 187 -0.94 11.27 3.73
CA VAL A 187 0.26 10.60 4.23
C VAL A 187 0.59 9.47 3.26
N ARG A 188 1.49 9.74 2.31
CA ARG A 188 1.84 8.80 1.25
C ARG A 188 2.73 7.67 1.77
N THR A 189 2.68 6.52 1.13
CA THR A 189 3.68 5.46 1.34
C THR A 189 4.96 5.84 0.60
N GLY A 190 5.76 6.68 1.21
CA GLY A 190 7.04 7.10 0.67
C GLY A 190 8.14 6.06 0.88
N PRO A 191 9.11 5.92 -0.04
CA PRO A 191 10.26 5.05 0.18
C PRO A 191 11.14 5.60 1.30
N ASP A 192 11.70 4.70 2.07
CA ASP A 192 12.78 4.99 3.01
C ASP A 192 14.09 5.04 2.24
N LEU A 193 14.62 6.25 2.04
CA LEU A 193 15.84 6.48 1.27
C LEU A 193 17.10 5.90 1.93
N SER A 194 17.07 5.59 3.22
CA SER A 194 18.18 4.89 3.88
C SER A 194 18.27 3.43 3.44
N ARG A 195 17.16 2.86 3.00
CA ARG A 195 17.06 1.47 2.54
C ARG A 195 17.13 1.35 1.01
N PHE A 196 16.66 2.37 0.28
CA PHE A 196 16.69 2.45 -1.19
C PHE A 196 17.81 3.39 -1.65
N ALA A 197 19.05 2.92 -1.53
CA ALA A 197 20.23 3.61 -2.04
C ALA A 197 20.80 2.82 -3.23
N PRO A 198 21.03 3.45 -4.40
CA PRO A 198 21.69 2.80 -5.52
C PRO A 198 23.04 2.21 -5.12
N SER A 199 23.31 0.99 -5.56
CA SER A 199 24.57 0.27 -5.37
C SER A 199 25.25 0.02 -6.72
N GLU A 200 26.48 -0.48 -6.70
CA GLU A 200 27.18 -0.89 -7.92
C GLU A 200 26.36 -1.95 -8.66
N PRO A 201 26.13 -1.77 -9.98
CA PRO A 201 25.41 -2.73 -10.79
C PRO A 201 26.13 -4.09 -10.86
N ASP A 202 25.36 -5.17 -10.77
CA ASP A 202 25.81 -6.54 -10.94
C ASP A 202 25.53 -7.03 -12.38
N PRO A 203 26.56 -7.09 -13.26
CA PRO A 203 26.36 -7.50 -14.65
C PRO A 203 25.87 -8.94 -14.83
N SER A 204 26.06 -9.80 -13.81
CA SER A 204 25.63 -11.21 -13.87
C SER A 204 24.10 -11.35 -13.94
N LEU A 205 23.37 -10.37 -13.40
CA LEU A 205 21.90 -10.32 -13.43
C LEU A 205 21.32 -10.12 -14.83
N LYS A 206 22.14 -9.64 -15.78
CA LYS A 206 21.75 -9.52 -17.19
C LYS A 206 21.73 -10.87 -17.93
N ARG A 207 22.17 -11.96 -17.30
CA ARG A 207 22.19 -13.33 -17.88
C ARG A 207 22.82 -13.39 -19.26
N GLY A 208 23.93 -12.64 -19.48
CA GLY A 208 24.62 -12.55 -20.75
C GLY A 208 23.94 -11.67 -21.81
N LYS A 209 22.86 -11.00 -21.47
CA LYS A 209 22.19 -10.01 -22.32
C LYS A 209 22.79 -8.61 -22.11
N ARG A 210 22.48 -7.72 -23.02
CA ARG A 210 22.93 -6.31 -22.96
C ARG A 210 22.16 -5.52 -21.90
N PHE A 211 20.86 -5.80 -21.77
CA PHE A 211 19.94 -5.03 -20.94
C PHE A 211 19.21 -5.88 -19.91
N LEU A 212 18.91 -5.27 -18.76
CA LEU A 212 18.04 -5.82 -17.71
C LEU A 212 16.79 -4.96 -17.57
N LEU A 213 15.62 -5.60 -17.67
CA LEU A 213 14.33 -5.05 -17.32
C LEU A 213 13.91 -5.61 -15.96
N SER A 214 13.16 -4.84 -15.15
CA SER A 214 12.75 -5.34 -13.84
C SER A 214 11.34 -4.90 -13.46
N TYR A 215 10.64 -5.81 -12.81
CA TYR A 215 9.40 -5.57 -12.11
C TYR A 215 9.57 -5.93 -10.62
N VAL A 216 8.97 -5.15 -9.73
CA VAL A 216 8.83 -5.49 -8.31
C VAL A 216 7.40 -5.24 -7.86
N GLY A 217 6.81 -6.19 -7.14
CA GLY A 217 5.47 -6.06 -6.58
C GLY A 217 4.76 -7.38 -6.35
N VAL A 218 3.57 -7.29 -5.78
CA VAL A 218 2.64 -8.42 -5.69
C VAL A 218 2.24 -8.84 -7.10
N MET A 219 1.92 -10.11 -7.29
CA MET A 219 1.44 -10.67 -8.55
C MET A 219 -0.01 -11.11 -8.38
N GLY A 220 -0.89 -10.14 -8.24
CA GLY A 220 -2.35 -10.33 -8.25
C GLY A 220 -2.95 -9.99 -9.62
N PRO A 221 -4.23 -10.32 -9.84
CA PRO A 221 -4.91 -10.03 -11.10
C PRO A 221 -4.95 -8.54 -11.49
N GLN A 222 -4.82 -7.65 -10.51
CA GLN A 222 -4.85 -6.20 -10.70
C GLN A 222 -3.49 -5.58 -11.00
N ASP A 223 -2.38 -6.35 -10.88
CA ASP A 223 -1.01 -5.81 -10.91
C ASP A 223 -0.39 -5.78 -12.32
N GLY A 224 -1.10 -6.35 -13.33
CA GLY A 224 -0.75 -6.24 -14.76
C GLY A 224 0.51 -6.97 -15.18
N VAL A 225 0.90 -8.05 -14.48
CA VAL A 225 2.06 -8.85 -14.88
C VAL A 225 1.82 -9.52 -16.23
N ASP A 226 0.59 -9.93 -16.54
CA ASP A 226 0.15 -10.41 -17.85
C ASP A 226 0.31 -9.35 -18.95
N GLU A 227 -0.08 -8.11 -18.66
CA GLU A 227 0.11 -6.95 -19.55
C GLU A 227 1.60 -6.71 -19.87
N ALA A 228 2.47 -6.82 -18.84
CA ALA A 228 3.90 -6.74 -19.03
C ALA A 228 4.41 -7.86 -19.93
N LEU A 229 3.97 -9.10 -19.72
CA LEU A 229 4.40 -10.25 -20.53
C LEU A 229 3.97 -10.10 -21.98
N LEU A 230 2.76 -9.62 -22.25
CA LEU A 230 2.29 -9.32 -23.60
C LEU A 230 3.16 -8.25 -24.28
N ALA A 231 3.48 -7.17 -23.56
CA ALA A 231 4.38 -6.13 -24.07
C ALA A 231 5.80 -6.64 -24.29
N LEU A 232 6.31 -7.53 -23.43
CA LEU A 232 7.62 -8.16 -23.60
C LEU A 232 7.64 -9.14 -24.76
N ALA A 233 6.55 -9.83 -25.09
CA ALA A 233 6.43 -10.65 -26.31
C ALA A 233 6.55 -9.78 -27.57
N GLU A 234 5.89 -8.62 -27.60
CA GLU A 234 6.03 -7.64 -28.68
C GLU A 234 7.49 -7.12 -28.78
N LEU A 235 8.14 -6.84 -27.65
CA LEU A 235 9.54 -6.45 -27.61
C LEU A 235 10.45 -7.58 -28.14
N HIS A 236 10.19 -8.83 -27.73
CA HIS A 236 10.97 -10.01 -28.11
C HIS A 236 10.92 -10.29 -29.62
N SER A 237 9.82 -9.95 -30.27
CA SER A 237 9.69 -10.04 -31.75
C SER A 237 10.65 -9.09 -32.50
N ARG A 238 11.07 -7.99 -31.85
CA ARG A 238 11.87 -6.91 -32.44
C ARG A 238 13.35 -6.97 -32.04
N ARG A 239 13.64 -7.40 -30.77
CA ARG A 239 15.01 -7.48 -30.22
C ARG A 239 15.12 -8.57 -29.15
N ARG A 240 16.29 -9.20 -29.03
CA ARG A 240 16.54 -10.32 -28.10
C ARG A 240 17.74 -10.11 -27.17
N ASP A 241 18.20 -8.87 -27.05
CA ASP A 241 19.38 -8.49 -26.26
C ASP A 241 19.04 -8.05 -24.83
N TRP A 242 17.89 -8.46 -24.30
CA TRP A 242 17.40 -8.14 -22.98
C TRP A 242 17.05 -9.39 -22.17
N HIS A 243 17.10 -9.24 -20.84
CA HIS A 243 16.58 -10.14 -19.83
C HIS A 243 15.61 -9.38 -18.94
N ALA A 244 14.57 -10.03 -18.41
CA ALA A 244 13.64 -9.43 -17.47
C ALA A 244 13.53 -10.25 -16.17
N THR A 245 13.60 -9.57 -15.03
CA THR A 245 13.44 -10.18 -13.70
C THR A 245 12.19 -9.64 -13.01
N PHE A 246 11.27 -10.53 -12.70
CA PHE A 246 10.05 -10.25 -11.95
C PHE A 246 10.25 -10.69 -10.50
N MET A 247 10.27 -9.72 -9.58
CA MET A 247 10.46 -9.94 -8.15
C MET A 247 9.15 -9.76 -7.41
N GLY A 248 8.71 -10.79 -6.69
CA GLY A 248 7.51 -10.80 -5.90
C GLY A 248 6.76 -12.12 -5.99
N ASP A 249 5.68 -12.22 -5.24
CA ASP A 249 4.84 -13.39 -5.13
C ASP A 249 3.36 -12.97 -5.17
N GLY A 250 2.45 -13.90 -5.32
CA GLY A 250 1.02 -13.61 -5.35
C GLY A 250 0.19 -14.67 -6.03
N ASP A 251 -1.13 -14.45 -6.00
CA ASP A 251 -2.14 -15.45 -6.39
C ASP A 251 -2.00 -15.95 -7.83
N VAL A 252 -1.44 -15.14 -8.74
CA VAL A 252 -1.33 -15.47 -10.18
C VAL A 252 0.09 -15.84 -10.63
N LEU A 253 1.06 -15.97 -9.72
CA LEU A 253 2.47 -16.21 -10.09
C LEU A 253 2.65 -17.43 -11.01
N ASP A 254 2.01 -18.57 -10.71
CA ASP A 254 2.15 -19.78 -11.52
C ASP A 254 1.46 -19.66 -12.88
N GLU A 255 0.37 -18.90 -12.95
CA GLU A 255 -0.29 -18.55 -14.21
C GLU A 255 0.63 -17.68 -15.07
N MET A 256 1.33 -16.72 -14.48
CA MET A 256 2.27 -15.84 -15.18
C MET A 256 3.49 -16.59 -15.70
N ARG A 257 4.00 -17.57 -14.96
CA ARG A 257 5.06 -18.47 -15.44
C ARG A 257 4.62 -19.27 -16.66
N THR A 258 3.38 -19.78 -16.64
CA THR A 258 2.79 -20.51 -17.77
C THR A 258 2.63 -19.58 -18.97
N LEU A 259 2.06 -18.39 -18.78
CA LEU A 259 1.89 -17.41 -19.84
C LEU A 259 3.23 -16.99 -20.47
N ALA A 260 4.27 -16.78 -19.67
CA ALA A 260 5.59 -16.46 -20.19
C ALA A 260 6.15 -17.60 -21.08
N ALA A 261 5.94 -18.86 -20.71
CA ALA A 261 6.34 -20.01 -21.51
C ALA A 261 5.55 -20.08 -22.83
N ASP A 262 4.23 -19.89 -22.78
CA ASP A 262 3.34 -19.91 -23.95
C ASP A 262 3.68 -18.77 -24.96
N LEU A 263 4.13 -17.63 -24.45
CA LEU A 263 4.62 -16.49 -25.24
C LEU A 263 6.05 -16.66 -25.75
N GLY A 264 6.73 -17.77 -25.44
CA GLY A 264 8.11 -18.03 -25.86
C GLY A 264 9.16 -17.18 -25.13
N LEU A 265 8.87 -16.73 -23.90
CA LEU A 265 9.73 -15.85 -23.10
C LEU A 265 10.51 -16.60 -22.00
N ALA A 266 10.37 -17.92 -21.87
CA ALA A 266 10.96 -18.71 -20.79
C ALA A 266 12.49 -18.54 -20.63
N ASP A 267 13.22 -18.30 -21.75
CA ASP A 267 14.67 -18.12 -21.74
C ASP A 267 15.14 -16.70 -21.39
N CYS A 268 14.22 -15.73 -21.31
CA CYS A 268 14.57 -14.31 -21.10
C CYS A 268 13.75 -13.62 -19.98
N VAL A 269 12.79 -14.34 -19.37
CA VAL A 269 12.02 -13.86 -18.21
C VAL A 269 12.24 -14.78 -17.03
N GLU A 270 12.60 -14.20 -15.89
CA GLU A 270 12.81 -14.90 -14.62
C GLU A 270 11.81 -14.40 -13.58
N PHE A 271 11.14 -15.33 -12.87
CA PHE A 271 10.29 -15.05 -11.72
C PHE A 271 10.97 -15.55 -10.45
N THR A 272 11.40 -14.63 -9.60
CA THR A 272 12.16 -14.97 -8.39
C THR A 272 11.29 -15.49 -7.25
N GLY A 273 9.99 -15.23 -7.29
CA GLY A 273 9.14 -15.29 -6.11
C GLY A 273 9.49 -14.17 -5.13
N TRP A 274 9.07 -14.33 -3.87
CA TRP A 274 9.40 -13.38 -2.82
C TRP A 274 10.91 -13.35 -2.56
N VAL A 275 11.48 -12.15 -2.47
CA VAL A 275 12.92 -11.93 -2.20
C VAL A 275 13.13 -10.89 -1.12
N GLU A 276 14.26 -10.98 -0.43
CA GLU A 276 14.69 -9.98 0.56
C GLU A 276 14.97 -8.61 -0.09
N HIS A 277 14.78 -7.57 0.68
CA HIS A 277 14.95 -6.19 0.25
C HIS A 277 16.33 -5.89 -0.36
N GLU A 278 17.39 -6.49 0.15
CA GLU A 278 18.74 -6.37 -0.38
C GLU A 278 18.82 -6.89 -1.85
N THR A 279 18.14 -7.99 -2.14
CA THR A 279 18.04 -8.53 -3.50
C THR A 279 17.28 -7.57 -4.41
N ILE A 280 16.17 -6.97 -3.94
CA ILE A 280 15.43 -5.95 -4.71
C ILE A 280 16.37 -4.79 -5.03
N GLY A 281 17.08 -4.25 -4.04
CA GLY A 281 18.02 -3.15 -4.21
C GLY A 281 19.12 -3.46 -5.24
N ARG A 282 19.70 -4.68 -5.19
CA ARG A 282 20.73 -5.14 -6.12
C ARG A 282 20.21 -5.27 -7.56
N VAL A 283 19.02 -5.87 -7.73
CA VAL A 283 18.41 -6.03 -9.07
C VAL A 283 18.03 -4.67 -9.64
N LEU A 284 17.35 -3.81 -8.86
CA LEU A 284 16.99 -2.47 -9.33
C LEU A 284 18.21 -1.61 -9.65
N SER A 285 19.31 -1.69 -8.86
CA SER A 285 20.55 -0.99 -9.15
C SER A 285 21.18 -1.42 -10.48
N SER A 286 20.92 -2.65 -10.92
CA SER A 286 21.43 -3.25 -12.14
C SER A 286 20.52 -3.06 -13.36
N SER A 287 19.27 -2.60 -13.13
CA SER A 287 18.25 -2.49 -14.16
C SER A 287 18.49 -1.30 -15.09
N ASP A 288 18.22 -1.50 -16.36
CA ASP A 288 18.25 -0.45 -17.37
C ASP A 288 16.91 0.30 -17.45
N VAL A 289 15.77 -0.41 -17.35
CA VAL A 289 14.41 0.16 -17.35
C VAL A 289 13.53 -0.70 -16.46
N CYS A 290 12.64 -0.08 -15.68
CA CYS A 290 11.65 -0.76 -14.86
C CYS A 290 10.26 -0.77 -15.51
N LEU A 291 9.44 -1.77 -15.12
CA LEU A 291 8.12 -2.01 -15.68
C LEU A 291 7.03 -1.62 -14.68
N ALA A 292 6.08 -0.80 -15.10
CA ALA A 292 4.90 -0.41 -14.34
C ALA A 292 3.64 -0.62 -15.19
N PRO A 293 3.23 -1.89 -15.34
CA PRO A 293 2.20 -2.29 -16.30
C PRO A 293 0.78 -2.28 -15.71
N ASP A 294 0.57 -1.58 -14.61
CA ASP A 294 -0.69 -1.57 -13.87
C ASP A 294 -1.86 -1.14 -14.78
N PRO A 295 -2.86 -2.02 -15.05
CA PRO A 295 -3.95 -1.72 -15.97
C PRO A 295 -4.92 -0.70 -15.40
N SER A 296 -5.63 0.03 -16.28
CA SER A 296 -6.72 0.92 -15.85
C SER A 296 -7.90 0.10 -15.37
N ASN A 297 -8.31 0.32 -14.16
CA ASN A 297 -9.51 -0.19 -13.53
C ASN A 297 -9.91 0.73 -12.35
N PRO A 298 -11.13 0.59 -11.78
CA PRO A 298 -11.60 1.49 -10.71
C PRO A 298 -10.71 1.57 -9.47
N LEU A 299 -9.91 0.53 -9.18
CA LEU A 299 -8.95 0.53 -8.08
C LEU A 299 -7.65 1.22 -8.50
N ASN A 300 -7.05 0.81 -9.61
CA ASN A 300 -5.74 1.29 -10.04
C ASN A 300 -5.74 2.77 -10.44
N ASP A 301 -6.83 3.24 -11.04
CA ASP A 301 -6.96 4.63 -11.51
C ASP A 301 -6.85 5.67 -10.39
N VAL A 302 -7.08 5.25 -9.16
CA VAL A 302 -7.00 6.10 -7.96
C VAL A 302 -5.90 5.67 -6.97
N SER A 303 -5.22 4.55 -7.21
CA SER A 303 -4.20 3.99 -6.31
C SER A 303 -2.79 4.42 -6.69
N SER A 304 -2.00 4.80 -5.69
CA SER A 304 -0.57 5.09 -5.88
C SER A 304 0.23 3.80 -5.84
N MET A 305 0.95 3.51 -6.92
CA MET A 305 1.78 2.31 -7.02
C MET A 305 3.11 2.53 -6.31
N VAL A 306 3.35 1.79 -5.22
CA VAL A 306 4.57 1.90 -4.39
C VAL A 306 5.83 1.63 -5.23
N LYS A 307 5.78 0.66 -6.14
CA LYS A 307 6.88 0.30 -7.05
C LYS A 307 7.47 1.50 -7.81
N LEU A 308 6.65 2.48 -8.20
CA LEU A 308 7.11 3.68 -8.91
C LEU A 308 8.09 4.48 -8.04
N SER A 309 7.78 4.65 -6.76
CA SER A 309 8.63 5.38 -5.83
C SER A 309 9.93 4.62 -5.51
N GLU A 310 9.89 3.29 -5.49
CA GLU A 310 11.07 2.43 -5.33
C GLU A 310 11.99 2.53 -6.56
N TYR A 311 11.44 2.49 -7.78
CA TYR A 311 12.22 2.70 -9.02
C TYR A 311 12.89 4.07 -9.05
N MET A 312 12.14 5.11 -8.70
CA MET A 312 12.67 6.48 -8.61
C MET A 312 13.76 6.62 -7.54
N ALA A 313 13.57 6.02 -6.36
CA ALA A 313 14.56 6.01 -5.30
C ALA A 313 15.89 5.33 -5.74
N MET A 314 15.79 4.33 -6.63
CA MET A 314 16.93 3.64 -7.23
C MET A 314 17.46 4.33 -8.50
N SER A 315 16.97 5.54 -8.81
CA SER A 315 17.33 6.31 -10.03
C SER A 315 17.09 5.52 -11.31
N ARG A 316 16.01 4.74 -11.39
CA ARG A 316 15.68 3.96 -12.59
C ARG A 316 14.54 4.61 -13.37
N PRO A 317 14.71 4.74 -14.70
CA PRO A 317 13.63 5.13 -15.57
C PRO A 317 12.62 3.98 -15.69
N MET A 318 11.39 4.28 -16.06
CA MET A 318 10.37 3.27 -16.21
C MET A 318 9.48 3.53 -17.42
N VAL A 319 8.81 2.48 -17.89
CA VAL A 319 7.65 2.56 -18.78
C VAL A 319 6.42 2.20 -17.94
N SER A 320 5.39 3.01 -18.01
CA SER A 320 4.15 2.86 -17.23
C SER A 320 2.94 3.02 -18.12
N PHE A 321 1.87 2.31 -17.82
CA PHE A 321 0.58 2.70 -18.35
C PHE A 321 0.14 4.04 -17.76
N ASP A 322 -0.58 4.81 -18.59
CA ASP A 322 -1.00 6.18 -18.29
C ASP A 322 -2.27 6.18 -17.45
N ILE A 323 -2.11 5.99 -16.15
CA ILE A 323 -3.17 6.18 -15.16
C ILE A 323 -2.84 7.40 -14.30
N ALA A 324 -3.88 8.08 -13.78
CA ALA A 324 -3.74 9.39 -13.16
C ALA A 324 -2.73 9.46 -12.01
N GLU A 325 -2.79 8.49 -11.09
CA GLU A 325 -1.88 8.45 -9.94
C GLU A 325 -0.45 8.04 -10.34
N SER A 326 -0.27 7.19 -11.36
CA SER A 326 1.06 6.86 -11.89
C SER A 326 1.69 8.08 -12.56
N ARG A 327 0.92 8.84 -13.33
CA ARG A 327 1.39 10.09 -13.96
C ARG A 327 1.79 11.11 -12.90
N PHE A 328 0.99 11.29 -11.86
CA PHE A 328 1.33 12.16 -10.74
C PHE A 328 2.57 11.66 -9.99
N GLY A 329 2.64 10.36 -9.67
CA GLY A 329 3.73 9.75 -8.91
C GLY A 329 5.07 9.84 -9.64
N ALA A 330 5.15 9.29 -10.84
CA ALA A 330 6.40 9.14 -11.58
C ALA A 330 6.87 10.42 -12.32
N GLY A 331 5.93 11.27 -12.78
CA GLY A 331 6.30 12.49 -13.53
C GLY A 331 7.28 12.23 -14.67
N ASP A 332 8.37 12.97 -14.73
CA ASP A 332 9.39 12.87 -15.79
C ASP A 332 10.28 11.62 -15.72
N SER A 333 10.09 10.76 -14.73
CA SER A 333 10.85 9.50 -14.61
C SER A 333 10.21 8.34 -15.39
N ALA A 334 9.04 8.52 -15.99
CA ALA A 334 8.32 7.52 -16.76
C ALA A 334 8.05 7.95 -18.21
N VAL A 335 8.03 6.97 -19.11
CA VAL A 335 7.34 7.06 -20.39
C VAL A 335 5.95 6.47 -20.20
N PHE A 336 4.91 7.26 -20.48
CA PHE A 336 3.53 6.85 -20.32
C PHE A 336 2.96 6.35 -21.64
N VAL A 337 2.27 5.21 -21.58
CA VAL A 337 1.63 4.53 -22.70
C VAL A 337 0.17 4.28 -22.37
N ALA A 338 -0.70 4.34 -23.35
CA ALA A 338 -2.12 4.06 -23.12
C ALA A 338 -2.32 2.65 -22.53
N PRO A 339 -3.19 2.48 -21.50
CA PRO A 339 -3.48 1.16 -20.94
C PRO A 339 -3.88 0.15 -22.02
N GLY A 340 -3.27 -1.05 -22.00
CA GLY A 340 -3.50 -2.11 -22.98
C GLY A 340 -2.77 -1.93 -24.34
N ASP A 341 -2.04 -0.86 -24.56
CA ASP A 341 -1.20 -0.68 -25.76
C ASP A 341 0.16 -1.38 -25.60
N HIS A 342 0.15 -2.71 -25.71
CA HIS A 342 1.37 -3.53 -25.58
C HIS A 342 2.44 -3.18 -26.63
N ALA A 343 2.01 -2.88 -27.85
CA ALA A 343 2.93 -2.50 -28.93
C ALA A 343 3.61 -1.14 -28.68
N GLY A 344 2.86 -0.17 -28.14
CA GLY A 344 3.38 1.12 -27.67
C GLY A 344 4.31 0.97 -26.47
N PHE A 345 3.97 0.09 -25.53
CA PHE A 345 4.82 -0.20 -24.36
C PHE A 345 6.16 -0.82 -24.80
N ALA A 346 6.13 -1.80 -25.70
CA ALA A 346 7.33 -2.41 -26.30
C ALA A 346 8.18 -1.39 -27.07
N ALA A 347 7.53 -0.49 -27.82
CA ALA A 347 8.23 0.59 -28.55
C ALA A 347 8.90 1.57 -27.59
N ALA A 348 8.24 1.96 -26.51
CA ALA A 348 8.80 2.81 -25.45
C ALA A 348 10.00 2.16 -24.76
N LEU A 349 9.90 0.86 -24.41
CA LEU A 349 11.02 0.09 -23.87
C LEU A 349 12.21 0.10 -24.85
N SER A 350 11.98 -0.24 -26.13
CA SER A 350 13.04 -0.28 -27.13
C SER A 350 13.74 1.07 -27.28
N ALA A 351 12.96 2.17 -27.35
CA ALA A 351 13.49 3.52 -27.45
C ALA A 351 14.37 3.90 -26.24
N LEU A 352 13.92 3.55 -25.02
CA LEU A 352 14.72 3.80 -23.81
C LEU A 352 15.99 2.94 -23.77
N LEU A 353 15.94 1.69 -24.20
CA LEU A 353 17.12 0.82 -24.23
C LEU A 353 18.20 1.35 -25.20
N ASP A 354 17.81 2.03 -26.27
CA ASP A 354 18.73 2.59 -27.25
C ASP A 354 19.24 4.00 -26.88
N ASP A 355 18.66 4.66 -25.85
CA ASP A 355 19.00 6.03 -25.43
C ASP A 355 19.50 6.07 -23.97
N PRO A 356 20.80 5.83 -23.73
CA PRO A 356 21.37 5.84 -22.38
C PRO A 356 21.30 7.20 -21.68
N ASP A 357 21.41 8.30 -22.44
CA ASP A 357 21.38 9.65 -21.88
C ASP A 357 19.99 9.99 -21.37
N ARG A 358 18.96 9.61 -22.13
CA ARG A 358 17.56 9.73 -21.69
C ARG A 358 17.28 8.90 -20.46
N ARG A 359 17.76 7.64 -20.40
CA ARG A 359 17.62 6.81 -19.19
C ARG A 359 18.24 7.48 -17.96
N ALA A 360 19.45 8.00 -18.10
CA ALA A 360 20.15 8.69 -17.01
C ALA A 360 19.39 9.95 -16.55
N ALA A 361 18.92 10.78 -17.51
CA ALA A 361 18.17 11.99 -17.20
C ALA A 361 16.84 11.68 -16.47
N MET A 362 16.08 10.67 -16.93
CA MET A 362 14.84 10.23 -16.33
C MET A 362 15.07 9.65 -14.92
N GLY A 363 16.09 8.81 -14.74
CA GLY A 363 16.47 8.26 -13.45
C GLY A 363 16.82 9.36 -12.44
N ALA A 364 17.63 10.34 -12.85
CA ALA A 364 17.98 11.49 -12.02
C ALA A 364 16.75 12.37 -11.68
N ALA A 365 15.82 12.55 -12.62
CA ALA A 365 14.57 13.27 -12.36
C ALA A 365 13.71 12.55 -11.32
N GLY A 366 13.59 11.23 -11.43
CA GLY A 366 12.87 10.40 -10.46
C GLY A 366 13.49 10.50 -9.06
N ARG A 367 14.82 10.37 -8.96
CA ARG A 367 15.52 10.47 -7.67
C ARG A 367 15.28 11.81 -6.98
N ARG A 368 15.43 12.91 -7.70
CA ARG A 368 15.14 14.26 -7.17
C ARG A 368 13.68 14.37 -6.71
N ARG A 369 12.72 13.84 -7.51
CA ARG A 369 11.31 13.88 -7.13
C ARG A 369 11.02 13.15 -5.84
N VAL A 370 11.64 12.00 -5.61
CA VAL A 370 11.52 11.28 -4.34
C VAL A 370 12.11 12.11 -3.20
N GLU A 371 13.34 12.60 -3.36
CA GLU A 371 14.03 13.39 -2.34
C GLU A 371 13.27 14.66 -1.96
N ASP A 372 12.70 15.37 -2.95
CA ASP A 372 12.05 16.65 -2.74
C ASP A 372 10.58 16.54 -2.27
N VAL A 373 9.86 15.45 -2.63
CA VAL A 373 8.39 15.38 -2.49
C VAL A 373 7.89 14.10 -1.84
N LEU A 374 8.41 12.91 -2.24
CA LEU A 374 7.78 11.64 -1.91
C LEU A 374 8.44 10.90 -0.74
N ALA A 375 9.66 11.26 -0.34
CA ALA A 375 10.37 10.60 0.75
C ALA A 375 9.56 10.63 2.05
N TRP A 376 9.79 9.61 2.88
CA TRP A 376 9.04 9.43 4.13
C TRP A 376 9.14 10.64 5.06
N GLU A 377 10.27 11.33 5.09
CA GLU A 377 10.50 12.50 5.93
C GLU A 377 9.49 13.65 5.66
N HIS A 378 8.98 13.73 4.44
CA HIS A 378 7.91 14.70 4.10
C HIS A 378 6.55 14.22 4.63
N GLN A 379 6.29 12.91 4.57
CA GLN A 379 5.04 12.31 5.01
C GLN A 379 4.93 12.30 6.54
N GLU A 380 6.05 12.09 7.23
CA GLU A 380 6.12 12.15 8.71
C GLU A 380 5.58 13.47 9.26
N ARG A 381 5.91 14.59 8.62
CA ARG A 381 5.38 15.91 9.03
C ARG A 381 3.86 15.99 8.91
N SER A 382 3.28 15.47 7.82
CA SER A 382 1.83 15.41 7.64
C SER A 382 1.15 14.52 8.65
N LEU A 383 1.75 13.35 8.94
CA LEU A 383 1.30 12.41 9.98
C LEU A 383 1.24 13.08 11.35
N LEU A 384 2.34 13.70 11.78
CA LEU A 384 2.43 14.34 13.09
C LEU A 384 1.49 15.52 13.25
N ALA A 385 1.27 16.29 12.16
CA ALA A 385 0.29 17.37 12.16
C ALA A 385 -1.15 16.83 12.31
N ALA A 386 -1.50 15.74 11.64
CA ALA A 386 -2.79 15.07 11.75
C ALA A 386 -3.05 14.57 13.17
N TYR A 387 -2.06 13.96 13.81
CA TYR A 387 -2.14 13.48 15.19
C TYR A 387 -2.28 14.64 16.19
N SER A 388 -1.47 15.68 16.02
CA SER A 388 -1.56 16.88 16.85
C SER A 388 -2.94 17.53 16.75
N ARG A 389 -3.53 17.57 15.54
CA ARG A 389 -4.90 18.04 15.30
C ARG A 389 -5.92 17.19 16.04
N ALA A 390 -5.85 15.86 15.92
CA ALA A 390 -6.77 14.94 16.61
C ALA A 390 -6.75 15.14 18.13
N LEU A 391 -5.56 15.26 18.73
CA LEU A 391 -5.40 15.46 20.17
C LEU A 391 -5.86 16.85 20.61
N ALA A 392 -5.66 17.90 19.80
CA ALA A 392 -6.11 19.26 20.10
C ALA A 392 -7.64 19.39 20.22
N MET A 393 -8.42 18.45 19.65
CA MET A 393 -9.88 18.41 19.80
C MET A 393 -10.33 18.04 21.24
N GLY A 394 -9.37 17.70 22.15
CA GLY A 394 -9.65 17.24 23.50
C GLY A 394 -10.23 15.80 23.53
N PRO A 395 -10.65 15.27 24.68
CA PRO A 395 -11.17 13.91 24.78
C PRO A 395 -12.49 13.76 24.00
N ALA A 396 -12.62 12.63 23.27
CA ALA A 396 -13.86 12.30 22.57
C ALA A 396 -14.99 12.08 23.56
N ARG A 397 -16.14 12.68 23.32
CA ARG A 397 -17.38 12.47 24.12
C ARG A 397 -18.52 12.05 23.20
N PRO A 398 -18.45 10.90 22.56
CA PRO A 398 -19.54 10.45 21.70
C PRO A 398 -20.75 10.12 22.58
N SER A 399 -21.87 10.80 22.36
CA SER A 399 -23.13 10.44 23.01
C SER A 399 -23.66 9.13 22.40
N ARG A 400 -24.36 8.31 23.21
CA ARG A 400 -25.04 7.10 22.71
C ARG A 400 -25.99 7.41 21.54
N ARG A 401 -26.55 8.60 21.53
CA ARG A 401 -27.51 9.08 20.52
C ARG A 401 -26.85 9.40 19.20
N GLU A 402 -25.64 9.99 19.20
CA GLU A 402 -24.89 10.30 17.99
C GLU A 402 -24.44 9.03 17.27
N ILE A 403 -23.90 8.05 18.00
CA ILE A 403 -23.48 6.75 17.41
C ILE A 403 -24.69 6.00 16.80
N LEU A 404 -25.85 6.01 17.45
CA LEU A 404 -27.06 5.37 16.92
C LEU A 404 -27.69 6.17 15.78
N GLN A 405 -27.66 7.51 15.82
CA GLN A 405 -28.12 8.35 14.73
C GLN A 405 -27.21 8.19 13.48
N GLU A 406 -25.90 8.16 13.63
CA GLU A 406 -24.96 7.91 12.55
C GLU A 406 -25.19 6.55 11.87
N LEU A 407 -25.49 5.51 12.66
CA LEU A 407 -25.79 4.16 12.14
C LEU A 407 -27.17 4.07 11.45
N LEU A 408 -28.14 4.88 11.87
CA LEU A 408 -29.53 4.80 11.39
C LEU A 408 -29.86 5.81 10.28
N THR A 409 -29.10 6.88 10.13
CA THR A 409 -29.36 7.95 9.13
C THR A 409 -28.56 7.76 7.83
N THR A 410 -27.88 6.62 7.64
CA THR A 410 -27.17 6.32 6.42
C THR A 410 -28.19 5.93 5.34
N PRO A 411 -28.54 6.80 4.36
CA PRO A 411 -29.33 6.36 3.22
C PRO A 411 -28.51 5.34 2.44
N ALA A 412 -29.15 4.25 2.01
CA ALA A 412 -28.53 3.31 1.10
C ALA A 412 -28.04 4.06 -0.12
N PRO A 413 -26.81 3.82 -0.61
CA PRO A 413 -26.33 4.43 -1.84
C PRO A 413 -27.23 4.02 -2.99
N SER A 414 -27.71 5.04 -3.74
CA SER A 414 -28.49 4.91 -4.96
C SER A 414 -27.70 4.23 -6.09
#